data_442fecb1553ceb1c84ac0d30b2a5b0da
#
_entry.id   442fecb1553ceb1c84ac0d30b2a5b0da
#
_cell.length_a   1.000
_cell.length_b   1.000
_cell.length_c   1.000
_cell.angle_alpha   90.00
_cell.angle_beta   90.00
_cell.angle_gamma   90.00
#
_symmetry.space_group_name_H-M   'P 1'
#
loop_
_entity.id
_entity.type
_entity.pdbx_description
1 polymer ?
#
loop_
_entity_poly.entity_id
_entity_poly.type
_entity_poly.pdbx_seq_one_letter_code
_entity_poly.pdbx_strand_id
1 'polypeptide(L)'
;MENHVGCYETGSLDFFGPLCVVACYVDQKDEFWLNKLNLEVTSNEEIIQLGKVLKEKLTYSLLLLDNSHYNQYVSEGQKLSCMKANLYNQAMINVIQRISHPISIKTIDAFLAPKKYYRYLKHKTIVVRHLEFKKEDISPAMMCAKILSQYAYLQYYQNMCDSLEITLPRGFNILANDAGCLLVKKYGQDILEKVSKTNFPKYLVHIFLLKDNQHHLQEY
;
A
#
# COMPACT_ATOMS: atom_id res chain seq x y z
N MET A 1 17.56 -9.51 19.84
CA MET A 1 16.29 -9.54 19.07
C MET A 1 16.18 -10.89 18.38
N GLU A 2 14.99 -11.47 18.24
CA GLU A 2 14.81 -12.72 17.51
C GLU A 2 14.67 -12.46 16.00
N ASN A 3 15.00 -13.44 15.17
CA ASN A 3 14.83 -13.38 13.72
C ASN A 3 13.35 -13.16 13.36
N HIS A 4 13.03 -12.03 12.77
CA HIS A 4 11.67 -11.55 12.64
C HIS A 4 11.36 -11.09 11.22
N VAL A 5 10.21 -11.48 10.69
CA VAL A 5 9.63 -10.90 9.47
C VAL A 5 8.37 -10.12 9.83
N GLY A 6 8.37 -8.82 9.54
CA GLY A 6 7.21 -7.94 9.66
C GLY A 6 6.64 -7.61 8.28
N CYS A 7 5.33 -7.46 8.18
CA CYS A 7 4.67 -7.03 6.94
C CYS A 7 3.67 -5.90 7.19
N TYR A 8 3.71 -4.89 6.32
CA TYR A 8 2.86 -3.70 6.43
C TYR A 8 2.46 -3.17 5.05
N GLU A 9 1.40 -2.36 4.99
CA GLU A 9 0.96 -1.74 3.75
C GLU A 9 0.75 -0.23 3.86
N THR A 10 0.81 0.44 2.72
CA THR A 10 0.49 1.86 2.57
C THR A 10 -0.34 2.07 1.31
N GLY A 11 -1.29 3.00 1.38
CA GLY A 11 -2.10 3.46 0.26
C GLY A 11 -3.53 2.91 0.22
N SER A 12 -3.92 1.97 1.10
CA SER A 12 -5.28 1.42 1.09
C SER A 12 -6.37 2.44 1.46
N LEU A 13 -6.01 3.50 2.16
CA LEU A 13 -6.91 4.57 2.58
C LEU A 13 -6.81 5.82 1.69
N ASP A 14 -5.90 5.83 0.72
CA ASP A 14 -5.74 6.93 -0.22
C ASP A 14 -6.57 6.68 -1.48
N PHE A 15 -7.30 7.68 -1.92
CA PHE A 15 -8.07 7.63 -3.17
C PHE A 15 -7.15 7.52 -4.38
N PHE A 16 -6.12 8.35 -4.44
CA PHE A 16 -5.09 8.32 -5.47
C PHE A 16 -3.92 7.42 -5.09
N GLY A 17 -3.22 6.90 -6.11
CA GLY A 17 -1.99 6.15 -5.95
C GLY A 17 -2.16 4.67 -5.64
N PRO A 18 -1.06 3.94 -5.58
CA PRO A 18 -1.04 2.47 -5.54
C PRO A 18 -1.38 1.92 -4.15
N LEU A 19 -1.42 0.60 -4.07
CA LEU A 19 -1.32 -0.15 -2.81
C LEU A 19 0.08 -0.76 -2.74
N CYS A 20 0.88 -0.36 -1.75
CA CYS A 20 2.23 -0.85 -1.53
C CYS A 20 2.25 -1.78 -0.31
N VAL A 21 2.64 -3.03 -0.50
CA VAL A 21 2.81 -4.02 0.58
C VAL A 21 4.28 -4.38 0.68
N VAL A 22 4.85 -4.28 1.87
CA VAL A 22 6.24 -4.66 2.14
C VAL A 22 6.30 -5.69 3.24
N ALA A 23 7.02 -6.79 2.99
CA ALA A 23 7.55 -7.66 4.03
C ALA A 23 9.03 -7.36 4.22
N CYS A 24 9.48 -7.27 5.47
CA CYS A 24 10.86 -6.93 5.83
C CYS A 24 11.38 -7.90 6.89
N TYR A 25 12.58 -8.41 6.68
CA TYR A 25 13.29 -9.25 7.63
C TYR A 25 14.29 -8.42 8.44
N VAL A 26 14.29 -8.65 9.73
CA VAL A 26 15.25 -8.07 10.69
C VAL A 26 15.80 -9.21 11.52
N ASP A 27 17.11 -9.28 11.66
CA ASP A 27 17.79 -10.26 12.50
C ASP A 27 18.53 -9.61 13.67
N GLN A 28 19.17 -10.44 14.49
CA GLN A 28 19.88 -9.99 15.70
C GLN A 28 21.03 -9.01 15.39
N LYS A 29 21.70 -9.16 14.23
CA LYS A 29 22.83 -8.24 13.87
C LYS A 29 22.31 -6.86 13.45
N ASP A 30 21.07 -6.76 13.01
CA ASP A 30 20.46 -5.49 12.63
C ASP A 30 20.10 -4.65 13.86
N GLU A 31 19.93 -5.27 15.03
CA GLU A 31 19.52 -4.60 16.26
C GLU A 31 20.44 -3.42 16.63
N PHE A 32 21.74 -3.62 16.52
CA PHE A 32 22.71 -2.60 16.96
C PHE A 32 22.60 -1.28 16.18
N TRP A 33 22.38 -1.35 14.87
CA TRP A 33 22.27 -0.14 14.07
C TRP A 33 20.83 0.38 14.00
N LEU A 34 19.82 -0.50 14.05
CA LEU A 34 18.41 -0.10 14.11
C LEU A 34 18.08 0.68 15.39
N ASN A 35 18.64 0.28 16.54
CA ASN A 35 18.44 0.98 17.81
C ASN A 35 19.04 2.39 17.83
N LYS A 36 19.89 2.76 16.86
CA LYS A 36 20.40 4.12 16.70
C LYS A 36 19.51 4.99 15.83
N LEU A 37 18.50 4.40 15.19
CA LEU A 37 17.55 5.11 14.34
C LEU A 37 16.26 5.36 15.09
N ASN A 38 15.69 6.54 14.87
CA ASN A 38 14.30 6.77 15.24
C ASN A 38 13.38 6.15 14.17
N LEU A 39 12.73 5.03 14.49
CA LEU A 39 11.77 4.39 13.57
C LEU A 39 10.33 4.96 13.69
N GLU A 40 10.08 5.85 14.66
CA GLU A 40 8.79 6.51 14.87
C GLU A 40 8.70 7.82 14.07
N VAL A 41 8.95 7.73 12.76
CA VAL A 41 8.92 8.89 11.85
C VAL A 41 7.52 9.14 11.32
N THR A 42 7.19 10.42 11.13
CA THR A 42 5.88 10.86 10.64
C THR A 42 5.95 11.82 9.44
N SER A 43 7.04 12.56 9.27
CA SER A 43 7.21 13.45 8.13
C SER A 43 7.63 12.69 6.86
N ASN A 44 7.22 13.19 5.70
CA ASN A 44 7.59 12.59 4.41
C ASN A 44 9.10 12.62 4.20
N GLU A 45 9.78 13.68 4.64
CA GLU A 45 11.21 13.86 4.51
C GLU A 45 11.98 12.79 5.30
N GLU A 46 11.61 12.56 6.55
CA GLU A 46 12.21 11.52 7.39
C GLU A 46 11.95 10.12 6.83
N ILE A 47 10.72 9.85 6.36
CA ILE A 47 10.36 8.58 5.73
C ILE A 47 11.22 8.33 4.48
N ILE A 48 11.45 9.36 3.65
CA ILE A 48 12.27 9.23 2.44
C ILE A 48 13.75 8.97 2.81
N GLN A 49 14.29 9.71 3.77
CA GLN A 49 15.68 9.53 4.23
C GLN A 49 15.89 8.13 4.82
N LEU A 50 15.02 7.76 5.74
CA LEU A 50 15.14 6.48 6.44
C LEU A 50 14.84 5.30 5.50
N GLY A 51 13.85 5.45 4.63
CA GLY A 51 13.52 4.44 3.62
C GLY A 51 14.69 4.10 2.69
N LYS A 52 15.50 5.10 2.29
CA LYS A 52 16.73 4.88 1.51
C LYS A 52 17.72 4.00 2.29
N VAL A 53 17.94 4.31 3.57
CA VAL A 53 18.87 3.53 4.42
C VAL A 53 18.38 2.10 4.62
N LEU A 54 17.11 1.92 4.94
CA LEU A 54 16.52 0.60 5.17
C LEU A 54 16.54 -0.26 3.91
N LYS A 55 16.23 0.35 2.75
CA LYS A 55 16.24 -0.32 1.44
C LYS A 55 17.61 -0.92 1.10
N GLU A 56 18.69 -0.26 1.46
CA GLU A 56 20.06 -0.72 1.17
C GLU A 56 20.55 -1.80 2.14
N LYS A 57 20.05 -1.79 3.38
CA LYS A 57 20.60 -2.63 4.46
C LYS A 57 19.76 -3.87 4.76
N LEU A 58 18.46 -3.84 4.54
CA LEU A 58 17.56 -4.91 4.95
C LEU A 58 17.11 -5.80 3.79
N THR A 59 16.86 -7.07 4.10
CA THR A 59 16.17 -7.98 3.17
C THR A 59 14.67 -7.72 3.23
N TYR A 60 14.09 -7.29 2.11
CA TYR A 60 12.67 -7.00 2.02
C TYR A 60 12.09 -7.44 0.67
N SER A 61 10.77 -7.53 0.60
CA SER A 61 9.99 -7.68 -0.63
C SER A 61 8.95 -6.59 -0.70
N LEU A 62 8.96 -5.79 -1.77
CA LEU A 62 7.92 -4.83 -2.10
C LEU A 62 7.02 -5.43 -3.19
N LEU A 63 5.73 -5.41 -2.95
CA LEU A 63 4.70 -5.64 -3.94
C LEU A 63 3.89 -4.36 -4.10
N LEU A 64 3.90 -3.81 -5.32
CA LEU A 64 3.15 -2.62 -5.68
C LEU A 64 2.01 -3.02 -6.61
N LEU A 65 0.78 -2.73 -6.19
CA LEU A 65 -0.41 -2.87 -7.00
C LEU A 65 -0.82 -1.47 -7.46
N ASP A 66 -0.58 -1.15 -8.72
CA ASP A 66 -0.98 0.12 -9.32
C ASP A 66 -2.50 0.24 -9.46
N ASN A 67 -2.98 1.43 -9.80
CA ASN A 67 -4.41 1.70 -9.87
C ASN A 67 -5.12 0.89 -10.96
N SER A 68 -4.49 0.67 -12.11
CA SER A 68 -5.10 -0.09 -13.21
C SER A 68 -5.34 -1.54 -12.82
N HIS A 69 -4.35 -2.23 -12.27
CA HIS A 69 -4.50 -3.59 -11.79
C HIS A 69 -5.42 -3.67 -10.55
N TYR A 70 -5.33 -2.67 -9.65
CA TYR A 70 -6.24 -2.57 -8.51
C TYR A 70 -7.70 -2.52 -8.97
N ASN A 71 -8.02 -1.64 -9.92
CA ASN A 71 -9.36 -1.44 -10.44
C ASN A 71 -9.86 -2.65 -11.25
N GLN A 72 -8.96 -3.34 -11.95
CA GLN A 72 -9.28 -4.63 -12.58
C GLN A 72 -9.76 -5.64 -11.53
N TYR A 73 -9.04 -5.82 -10.41
CA TYR A 73 -9.48 -6.72 -9.34
C TYR A 73 -10.81 -6.28 -8.72
N VAL A 74 -11.06 -4.97 -8.59
CA VAL A 74 -12.34 -4.44 -8.12
C VAL A 74 -13.46 -4.81 -9.10
N SER A 75 -13.27 -4.65 -10.40
CA SER A 75 -14.25 -5.02 -11.44
C SER A 75 -14.55 -6.52 -11.48
N GLU A 76 -13.58 -7.36 -11.11
CA GLU A 76 -13.74 -8.80 -10.92
C GLU A 76 -14.43 -9.16 -9.59
N GLY A 77 -14.88 -8.18 -8.82
CA GLY A 77 -15.57 -8.37 -7.53
C GLY A 77 -14.67 -8.68 -6.35
N GLN A 78 -13.35 -8.50 -6.48
CA GLN A 78 -12.43 -8.73 -5.37
C GLN A 78 -12.53 -7.60 -4.33
N LYS A 79 -12.59 -8.01 -3.06
CA LYS A 79 -12.58 -7.06 -1.93
C LYS A 79 -11.15 -6.63 -1.60
N LEU A 80 -10.96 -5.37 -1.22
CA LEU A 80 -9.66 -4.85 -0.77
C LEU A 80 -8.98 -5.78 0.26
N SER A 81 -9.74 -6.27 1.25
CA SER A 81 -9.19 -7.20 2.26
C SER A 81 -8.70 -8.54 1.68
N CYS A 82 -9.26 -8.99 0.56
CA CYS A 82 -8.79 -10.17 -0.17
C CYS A 82 -7.49 -9.86 -0.92
N MET A 83 -7.43 -8.73 -1.62
CA MET A 83 -6.20 -8.26 -2.30
C MET A 83 -5.07 -8.11 -1.29
N LYS A 84 -5.30 -7.43 -0.17
CA LYS A 84 -4.32 -7.29 0.92
C LYS A 84 -3.83 -8.65 1.41
N ALA A 85 -4.74 -9.58 1.74
CA ALA A 85 -4.33 -10.90 2.24
C ALA A 85 -3.44 -11.66 1.25
N ASN A 86 -3.73 -11.60 -0.05
CA ASN A 86 -2.91 -12.20 -1.09
C ASN A 86 -1.53 -11.54 -1.20
N LEU A 87 -1.47 -10.21 -1.21
CA LEU A 87 -0.21 -9.46 -1.30
C LEU A 87 0.67 -9.67 -0.07
N TYR A 88 0.08 -9.65 1.14
CA TYR A 88 0.81 -9.94 2.38
C TYR A 88 1.43 -11.34 2.37
N ASN A 89 0.63 -12.35 2.03
CA ASN A 89 1.13 -13.72 1.93
C ASN A 89 2.27 -13.83 0.93
N GLN A 90 2.14 -13.23 -0.26
CA GLN A 90 3.18 -13.30 -1.29
C GLN A 90 4.43 -12.52 -0.90
N ALA A 91 4.31 -11.31 -0.34
CA ALA A 91 5.47 -10.54 0.12
C ALA A 91 6.26 -11.29 1.19
N MET A 92 5.56 -11.93 2.14
CA MET A 92 6.21 -12.75 3.17
C MET A 92 6.89 -13.99 2.58
N ILE A 93 6.26 -14.70 1.65
CA ILE A 93 6.88 -15.84 0.95
C ILE A 93 8.18 -15.39 0.28
N ASN A 94 8.14 -14.27 -0.45
CA ASN A 94 9.30 -13.76 -1.18
C ASN A 94 10.49 -13.43 -0.26
N VAL A 95 10.23 -12.92 0.95
CA VAL A 95 11.28 -12.65 1.94
C VAL A 95 11.76 -13.95 2.56
N ILE A 96 10.86 -14.82 3.02
CA ILE A 96 11.19 -16.08 3.71
C ILE A 96 12.08 -16.97 2.83
N GLN A 97 11.81 -17.02 1.53
CA GLN A 97 12.61 -17.80 0.57
C GLN A 97 14.05 -17.32 0.39
N ARG A 98 14.34 -16.07 0.76
CA ARG A 98 15.71 -15.48 0.68
C ARG A 98 16.50 -15.65 1.97
N ILE A 99 15.87 -16.13 3.04
CA ILE A 99 16.48 -16.27 4.37
C ILE A 99 16.86 -17.73 4.59
N SER A 100 18.14 -17.97 4.88
CA SER A 100 18.66 -19.30 5.17
C SER A 100 18.50 -19.75 6.63
N HIS A 101 18.13 -18.82 7.51
CA HIS A 101 18.00 -19.06 8.95
C HIS A 101 16.54 -19.25 9.37
N PRO A 102 16.27 -19.98 10.46
CA PRO A 102 14.92 -20.09 11.01
C PRO A 102 14.37 -18.71 11.37
N ILE A 103 13.12 -18.45 11.02
CA ILE A 103 12.41 -17.24 11.38
C ILE A 103 11.52 -17.54 12.59
N SER A 104 11.83 -16.90 13.72
CA SER A 104 11.15 -17.14 14.98
C SER A 104 9.75 -16.48 15.01
N ILE A 105 9.67 -15.24 14.53
CA ILE A 105 8.46 -14.44 14.62
C ILE A 105 8.05 -13.92 13.24
N LYS A 106 6.76 -13.99 12.95
CA LYS A 106 6.16 -13.47 11.72
C LYS A 106 4.93 -12.63 12.08
N THR A 107 4.99 -11.32 11.84
CA THR A 107 3.93 -10.39 12.20
C THR A 107 3.36 -9.66 11.00
N ILE A 108 2.07 -9.38 11.06
CA ILE A 108 1.37 -8.49 10.11
C ILE A 108 0.47 -7.51 10.87
N ASP A 109 0.13 -6.36 10.26
CA ASP A 109 -0.91 -5.50 10.82
C ASP A 109 -2.28 -6.20 10.79
N ALA A 110 -3.07 -5.99 11.86
CA ALA A 110 -4.35 -6.64 12.06
C ALA A 110 -5.49 -5.95 11.30
N PHE A 111 -5.41 -5.86 9.97
CA PHE A 111 -6.46 -5.27 9.14
C PHE A 111 -7.73 -6.13 9.04
N LEU A 112 -7.67 -7.38 9.45
CA LEU A 112 -8.83 -8.26 9.60
C LEU A 112 -8.55 -9.44 10.54
N ALA A 113 -9.61 -10.13 10.98
CA ALA A 113 -9.49 -11.29 11.86
C ALA A 113 -8.72 -12.45 11.20
N PRO A 114 -7.86 -13.20 11.94
CA PRO A 114 -7.04 -14.30 11.42
C PRO A 114 -7.82 -15.33 10.62
N LYS A 115 -8.98 -15.78 11.14
CA LYS A 115 -9.85 -16.74 10.45
C LYS A 115 -10.27 -16.27 9.07
N LYS A 116 -10.53 -14.96 8.89
CA LYS A 116 -10.93 -14.37 7.61
C LYS A 116 -9.73 -14.23 6.67
N TYR A 117 -8.58 -13.87 7.20
CA TYR A 117 -7.31 -13.81 6.45
C TYR A 117 -7.01 -15.16 5.80
N TYR A 118 -6.93 -16.23 6.58
CA TYR A 118 -6.64 -17.57 6.08
C TYR A 118 -7.74 -18.12 5.16
N ARG A 119 -9.00 -17.71 5.34
CA ARG A 119 -10.08 -18.05 4.41
C ARG A 119 -9.87 -17.51 3.00
N TYR A 120 -9.33 -16.28 2.88
CA TYR A 120 -8.98 -15.71 1.57
C TYR A 120 -7.84 -16.46 0.87
N LEU A 121 -6.98 -17.10 1.63
CA LEU A 121 -5.82 -17.84 1.11
C LEU A 121 -6.07 -19.34 0.87
N LYS A 122 -7.29 -19.84 1.10
CA LYS A 122 -7.60 -21.29 1.04
C LYS A 122 -7.23 -21.98 -0.27
N HIS A 123 -7.19 -21.23 -1.38
CA HIS A 123 -6.87 -21.74 -2.72
C HIS A 123 -5.39 -21.55 -3.10
N LYS A 124 -4.58 -21.00 -2.21
CA LYS A 124 -3.16 -20.80 -2.46
C LYS A 124 -2.37 -22.06 -2.14
N THR A 125 -1.42 -22.41 -3.02
CA THR A 125 -0.52 -23.55 -2.83
C THR A 125 0.37 -23.35 -1.61
N ILE A 126 0.89 -22.14 -1.40
CA ILE A 126 1.76 -21.80 -0.28
C ILE A 126 1.11 -20.72 0.56
N VAL A 127 0.97 -20.97 1.85
CA VAL A 127 0.40 -20.03 2.83
C VAL A 127 1.31 -19.95 4.03
N VAL A 128 1.77 -18.74 4.34
CA VAL A 128 2.56 -18.47 5.55
C VAL A 128 1.66 -18.67 6.77
N ARG A 129 2.11 -19.51 7.69
CA ARG A 129 1.39 -19.89 8.91
C ARG A 129 2.04 -19.28 10.14
N HIS A 130 1.33 -19.38 11.27
CA HIS A 130 1.78 -18.89 12.58
C HIS A 130 2.12 -17.38 12.53
N LEU A 131 1.18 -16.61 11.97
CA LEU A 131 1.26 -15.15 11.93
C LEU A 131 0.69 -14.56 13.21
N GLU A 132 1.39 -13.59 13.77
CA GLU A 132 0.86 -12.68 14.77
C GLU A 132 0.21 -11.48 14.09
N PHE A 133 -1.02 -11.15 14.48
CA PHE A 133 -1.78 -10.02 13.99
C PHE A 133 -1.70 -8.90 15.01
N LYS A 134 -0.98 -7.82 14.71
CA LYS A 134 -0.71 -6.70 15.62
C LYS A 134 -1.45 -5.45 15.17
N LYS A 135 -2.07 -4.73 16.11
CA LYS A 135 -2.63 -3.38 15.91
C LYS A 135 -1.71 -2.32 16.51
N GLU A 136 -1.18 -2.61 17.65
CA GLU A 136 -0.30 -1.80 18.50
C GLU A 136 0.95 -2.61 18.79
N ASP A 137 1.93 -2.04 19.46
CA ASP A 137 3.21 -2.68 19.81
C ASP A 137 3.88 -3.33 18.60
N ILE A 138 3.96 -2.57 17.53
CA ILE A 138 4.56 -3.05 16.28
C ILE A 138 6.07 -3.25 16.45
N SER A 139 6.54 -4.42 16.08
CA SER A 139 7.95 -4.78 16.17
C SER A 139 8.84 -3.94 15.24
N PRO A 140 10.16 -3.86 15.49
CA PRO A 140 11.10 -3.20 14.60
C PRO A 140 11.01 -3.69 13.13
N ALA A 141 10.78 -4.99 12.91
CA ALA A 141 10.58 -5.52 11.56
C ALA A 141 9.30 -4.97 10.89
N MET A 142 8.21 -4.82 11.66
CA MET A 142 6.99 -4.15 11.14
C MET A 142 7.20 -2.66 10.95
N MET A 143 7.95 -1.97 11.83
CA MET A 143 8.27 -0.54 11.66
C MET A 143 9.09 -0.32 10.39
N CYS A 144 10.11 -1.16 10.15
CA CYS A 144 10.88 -1.12 8.90
C CYS A 144 10.00 -1.40 7.68
N ALA A 145 9.11 -2.39 7.73
CA ALA A 145 8.16 -2.67 6.66
C ALA A 145 7.21 -1.49 6.40
N LYS A 146 6.72 -0.83 7.46
CA LYS A 146 5.89 0.38 7.37
C LYS A 146 6.63 1.51 6.68
N ILE A 147 7.84 1.84 7.12
CA ILE A 147 8.65 2.90 6.52
C ILE A 147 8.96 2.59 5.05
N LEU A 148 9.35 1.36 4.73
CA LEU A 148 9.64 0.95 3.36
C LEU A 148 8.40 1.00 2.47
N SER A 149 7.22 0.63 2.97
CA SER A 149 5.96 0.73 2.21
C SER A 149 5.56 2.18 1.97
N GLN A 150 5.72 3.06 2.97
CA GLN A 150 5.49 4.50 2.86
C GLN A 150 6.50 5.15 1.88
N TYR A 151 7.76 4.79 1.98
CA TYR A 151 8.80 5.26 1.05
C TYR A 151 8.46 4.90 -0.40
N ALA A 152 8.13 3.64 -0.67
CA ALA A 152 7.76 3.20 -2.02
C ALA A 152 6.50 3.92 -2.53
N TYR A 153 5.49 4.10 -1.64
CA TYR A 153 4.29 4.86 -1.95
C TYR A 153 4.60 6.31 -2.30
N LEU A 154 5.41 7.01 -1.49
CA LEU A 154 5.76 8.41 -1.71
C LEU A 154 6.53 8.61 -3.03
N GLN A 155 7.45 7.69 -3.37
CA GLN A 155 8.17 7.73 -4.65
C GLN A 155 7.21 7.58 -5.84
N TYR A 156 6.32 6.60 -5.79
CA TYR A 156 5.32 6.41 -6.86
C TYR A 156 4.37 7.62 -6.96
N TYR A 157 3.90 8.10 -5.82
CA TYR A 157 2.95 9.20 -5.73
C TYR A 157 3.53 10.50 -6.28
N GLN A 158 4.77 10.81 -5.94
CA GLN A 158 5.47 11.97 -6.50
C GLN A 158 5.61 11.87 -8.01
N ASN A 159 6.09 10.74 -8.53
CA ASN A 159 6.22 10.52 -9.97
C ASN A 159 4.85 10.64 -10.69
N MET A 160 3.78 10.18 -10.06
CA MET A 160 2.42 10.32 -10.60
C MET A 160 2.00 11.80 -10.63
N CYS A 161 2.22 12.56 -9.58
CA CYS A 161 1.94 14.00 -9.52
C CYS A 161 2.74 14.76 -10.57
N ASP A 162 4.04 14.47 -10.70
CA ASP A 162 4.92 15.10 -11.68
C ASP A 162 4.46 14.83 -13.11
N SER A 163 4.07 13.58 -13.42
CA SER A 163 3.58 13.20 -14.74
C SER A 163 2.24 13.84 -15.13
N LEU A 164 1.45 14.19 -14.12
CA LEU A 164 0.15 14.86 -14.31
C LEU A 164 0.28 16.38 -14.22
N GLU A 165 1.44 16.90 -13.84
CA GLU A 165 1.67 18.33 -13.56
C GLU A 165 0.64 18.90 -12.56
N ILE A 166 0.30 18.11 -11.54
CA ILE A 166 -0.67 18.47 -10.52
C ILE A 166 -0.29 17.85 -9.18
N THR A 167 -0.42 18.62 -8.09
CA THR A 167 -0.30 18.08 -6.74
C THR A 167 -1.62 17.45 -6.33
N LEU A 168 -1.62 16.14 -6.12
CA LEU A 168 -2.78 15.43 -5.65
C LEU A 168 -2.81 15.41 -4.11
N PRO A 169 -3.96 15.56 -3.47
CA PRO A 169 -4.10 15.40 -2.02
C PRO A 169 -4.10 13.93 -1.64
N ARG A 170 -3.54 13.61 -0.47
CA ARG A 170 -3.62 12.27 0.11
C ARG A 170 -4.94 12.07 0.86
N GLY A 171 -5.27 10.79 1.08
CA GLY A 171 -6.48 10.39 1.79
C GLY A 171 -7.72 10.36 0.90
N PHE A 172 -8.86 10.39 1.58
CA PHE A 172 -10.19 10.34 0.97
C PHE A 172 -11.05 11.45 1.57
N ASN A 173 -11.02 12.63 0.97
CA ASN A 173 -11.65 13.86 1.46
C ASN A 173 -12.14 14.73 0.29
N ILE A 174 -12.71 15.88 0.61
CA ILE A 174 -13.24 16.82 -0.39
C ILE A 174 -12.17 17.29 -1.37
N LEU A 175 -10.93 17.50 -0.91
CA LEU A 175 -9.82 17.93 -1.77
C LEU A 175 -9.47 16.87 -2.81
N ALA A 176 -9.54 15.58 -2.43
CA ALA A 176 -9.33 14.46 -3.35
C ALA A 176 -10.42 14.41 -4.44
N ASN A 177 -11.66 14.73 -4.08
CA ASN A 177 -12.73 14.85 -5.04
C ASN A 177 -12.51 16.02 -6.02
N ASP A 178 -12.15 17.20 -5.51
CA ASP A 178 -11.91 18.39 -6.34
C ASP A 178 -10.73 18.16 -7.30
N ALA A 179 -9.65 17.53 -6.82
CA ALA A 179 -8.53 17.13 -7.67
C ALA A 179 -8.96 16.11 -8.75
N GLY A 180 -9.84 15.15 -8.42
CA GLY A 180 -10.42 14.23 -9.39
C GLY A 180 -11.21 14.95 -10.49
N CYS A 181 -12.02 15.93 -10.12
CA CYS A 181 -12.76 16.77 -11.09
C CYS A 181 -11.81 17.56 -12.00
N LEU A 182 -10.73 18.11 -11.46
CA LEU A 182 -9.72 18.82 -12.26
C LEU A 182 -9.01 17.89 -13.24
N LEU A 183 -8.66 16.66 -12.79
CA LEU A 183 -8.06 15.65 -13.67
C LEU A 183 -8.98 15.26 -14.82
N VAL A 184 -10.27 15.04 -14.54
CA VAL A 184 -11.27 14.73 -15.58
C VAL A 184 -11.37 15.85 -16.59
N LYS A 185 -11.40 17.13 -16.15
CA LYS A 185 -11.44 18.29 -17.04
C LYS A 185 -10.20 18.41 -17.92
N LYS A 186 -9.02 18.09 -17.39
CA LYS A 186 -7.73 18.22 -18.11
C LYS A 186 -7.44 17.05 -19.05
N TYR A 187 -7.74 15.81 -18.61
CA TYR A 187 -7.29 14.58 -19.27
C TYR A 187 -8.42 13.64 -19.73
N GLY A 188 -9.66 14.00 -19.45
CA GLY A 188 -10.81 13.12 -19.69
C GLY A 188 -11.00 12.09 -18.55
N GLN A 189 -12.13 11.37 -18.63
CA GLN A 189 -12.57 10.51 -17.52
C GLN A 189 -11.66 9.27 -17.29
N ASP A 190 -11.08 8.74 -18.35
CA ASP A 190 -10.24 7.53 -18.30
C ASP A 190 -9.00 7.70 -17.41
N ILE A 191 -8.63 8.95 -17.11
CA ILE A 191 -7.51 9.22 -16.21
C ILE A 191 -7.74 8.66 -14.81
N LEU A 192 -8.99 8.70 -14.32
CA LEU A 192 -9.32 8.23 -12.97
C LEU A 192 -9.03 6.74 -12.79
N GLU A 193 -9.25 5.92 -13.82
CA GLU A 193 -8.95 4.49 -13.77
C GLU A 193 -7.46 4.22 -13.61
N LYS A 194 -6.62 5.14 -14.08
CA LYS A 194 -5.15 5.03 -14.03
C LYS A 194 -4.54 5.54 -12.75
N VAL A 195 -5.21 6.47 -12.05
CA VAL A 195 -4.60 7.18 -10.91
C VAL A 195 -5.39 7.08 -9.61
N SER A 196 -6.65 6.61 -9.64
CA SER A 196 -7.52 6.49 -8.46
C SER A 196 -8.10 5.10 -8.28
N LYS A 197 -8.62 4.82 -7.09
CA LYS A 197 -9.27 3.56 -6.73
C LYS A 197 -10.78 3.67 -6.86
N THR A 198 -11.37 2.87 -7.75
CA THR A 198 -12.80 2.97 -8.15
C THR A 198 -13.79 2.47 -7.08
N ASN A 199 -13.31 1.84 -6.01
CA ASN A 199 -14.17 1.35 -4.93
C ASN A 199 -14.43 2.36 -3.79
N PHE A 200 -14.14 3.64 -4.00
CA PHE A 200 -14.47 4.74 -3.09
C PHE A 200 -15.81 5.40 -3.50
N PRO A 201 -16.98 4.93 -3.02
CA PRO A 201 -18.26 5.19 -3.65
C PRO A 201 -18.81 6.63 -3.52
N LYS A 202 -18.39 7.37 -2.48
CA LYS A 202 -18.99 8.70 -2.20
C LYS A 202 -18.58 9.80 -3.18
N TYR A 203 -17.47 9.64 -3.91
CA TYR A 203 -16.92 10.64 -4.82
C TYR A 203 -17.20 10.34 -6.30
N LEU A 204 -17.41 9.08 -6.63
CA LEU A 204 -17.83 8.70 -7.99
C LEU A 204 -19.13 9.39 -8.41
N VAL A 205 -20.05 9.66 -7.48
CA VAL A 205 -21.32 10.33 -7.77
C VAL A 205 -21.11 11.76 -8.27
N HIS A 206 -20.19 12.53 -7.69
CA HIS A 206 -19.95 13.93 -8.13
C HIS A 206 -19.21 14.00 -9.47
N ILE A 207 -18.27 13.08 -9.68
CA ILE A 207 -17.52 12.97 -10.94
C ILE A 207 -18.42 12.47 -12.08
N PHE A 208 -19.38 11.59 -11.78
CA PHE A 208 -20.37 11.13 -12.77
C PHE A 208 -21.42 12.20 -13.10
N LEU A 209 -21.83 13.06 -12.16
CA LEU A 209 -22.73 14.17 -12.43
C LEU A 209 -22.12 15.21 -13.40
N LEU A 210 -20.80 15.30 -13.49
CA LEU A 210 -20.12 16.12 -14.50
C LEU A 210 -20.24 15.52 -15.92
N LYS A 211 -20.51 14.23 -16.07
CA LYS A 211 -20.77 13.56 -17.35
C LYS A 211 -22.08 14.05 -17.99
N ASP A 212 -23.14 14.05 -17.21
CA ASP A 212 -24.48 14.39 -17.71
C ASP A 212 -24.56 15.86 -18.15
N ASN A 213 -23.85 16.75 -17.45
CA ASN A 213 -23.80 18.17 -17.82
C ASN A 213 -22.94 18.47 -19.07
N GLN A 214 -21.98 17.60 -19.44
CA GLN A 214 -21.21 17.80 -20.68
C GLN A 214 -21.95 17.29 -21.92
N HIS A 215 -22.79 16.27 -21.80
CA HIS A 215 -23.63 15.83 -22.91
C HIS A 215 -24.74 16.84 -23.25
N HIS A 216 -25.29 17.58 -22.26
CA HIS A 216 -26.27 18.62 -22.51
C HIS A 216 -25.71 19.92 -23.11
N LEU A 217 -24.37 20.14 -23.06
CA LEU A 217 -23.74 21.33 -23.67
C LEU A 217 -23.24 21.09 -25.10
N GLN A 218 -23.33 19.88 -25.62
CA GLN A 218 -22.98 19.55 -27.00
C GLN A 218 -24.20 19.46 -27.94
N GLU A 219 -25.39 19.62 -27.42
CA GLU A 219 -26.64 19.59 -28.21
C GLU A 219 -27.27 20.98 -28.45
N TYR A 220 -26.49 22.08 -28.26
CA TYR A 220 -26.95 23.43 -28.62
C TYR A 220 -25.98 24.14 -29.56
#